data_af9646a70a3a48394c8bad6127a4c51b
#
_entry.id   af9646a70a3a48394c8bad6127a4c51b
#
_cell.length_a   1.000
_cell.length_b   1.000
_cell.length_c   1.000
_cell.angle_alpha   90.00
_cell.angle_beta   90.00
_cell.angle_gamma   90.00
#
_symmetry.space_group_name_H-M   'P 1'
#
loop_
_entity.id
_entity.type
_entity.pdbx_description
1 polymer ?
#
loop_
_entity_poly.entity_id
_entity_poly.type
_entity_poly.pdbx_seq_one_letter_code
_entity_poly.pdbx_strand_id
1 'polypeptide(L)'
;DKKAGKVYDKLLYQIRPAFGGNIIATIINPETRPQMATVREGVMKKEIYSETHKGCLNVLDVAKYVEESDFCVKILSREIEAQKINIKNAQIVVIGGYGMASGKDGFKLVHELAKVLGGEVGATRAAVDAGMAEHERQVGQTGVTIRPKLCIACGVSGAVQHRAGMDQSSKIISINTDAKAPINSIADYTIIGDAFEIIPKLIKYYKANTK
;
A
#
# COMPACT_ATOMS: atom_id res chain seq x y z
N ASP A 1 16.84 3.54 -30.52
CA ASP A 1 16.17 2.33 -31.03
C ASP A 1 17.06 1.66 -32.09
N LYS A 2 17.65 0.52 -31.77
CA LYS A 2 18.57 -0.21 -32.67
C LYS A 2 17.88 -0.72 -33.94
N LYS A 3 16.58 -1.04 -33.90
CA LYS A 3 15.83 -1.53 -35.05
C LYS A 3 15.45 -0.41 -36.03
N ALA A 4 15.20 0.78 -35.51
CA ALA A 4 14.84 1.94 -36.34
C ALA A 4 16.03 2.82 -36.68
N GLY A 5 17.24 2.54 -36.19
CA GLY A 5 18.43 3.38 -36.39
C GLY A 5 18.31 4.80 -35.83
N LYS A 6 17.33 5.05 -34.96
CA LYS A 6 17.06 6.37 -34.40
C LYS A 6 17.65 6.52 -33.00
N VAL A 7 18.28 7.65 -32.75
CA VAL A 7 18.73 8.10 -31.41
C VAL A 7 17.73 9.12 -30.91
N TYR A 8 17.28 8.96 -29.66
CA TYR A 8 16.37 9.88 -29.00
C TYR A 8 17.06 10.45 -27.78
N ASP A 9 17.06 11.77 -27.66
CA ASP A 9 17.65 12.49 -26.54
C ASP A 9 16.57 12.93 -25.52
N LYS A 10 16.98 13.11 -24.28
CA LYS A 10 16.12 13.62 -23.20
C LYS A 10 14.82 12.88 -23.02
N LEU A 11 14.88 11.55 -22.92
CA LEU A 11 13.72 10.72 -22.68
C LEU A 11 13.40 10.61 -21.19
N LEU A 12 12.10 10.71 -20.86
CA LEU A 12 11.59 10.36 -19.53
C LEU A 12 11.39 8.84 -19.45
N TYR A 13 12.19 8.18 -18.63
CA TYR A 13 12.03 6.76 -18.35
C TYR A 13 11.03 6.57 -17.22
N GLN A 14 9.88 5.96 -17.54
CA GLN A 14 8.86 5.60 -16.56
C GLN A 14 9.08 4.13 -16.20
N ILE A 15 9.68 3.89 -15.04
CA ILE A 15 10.03 2.54 -14.58
C ILE A 15 8.96 2.07 -13.61
N ARG A 16 8.34 0.93 -13.89
CA ARG A 16 7.38 0.31 -12.98
C ARG A 16 7.67 -1.17 -12.81
N PRO A 17 7.59 -1.68 -11.58
CA PRO A 17 7.55 -3.12 -11.36
C PRO A 17 6.21 -3.68 -11.84
N ALA A 18 6.26 -4.88 -12.40
CA ALA A 18 5.11 -5.68 -12.80
C ALA A 18 5.25 -7.09 -12.21
N PHE A 19 4.14 -7.83 -12.12
CA PHE A 19 4.11 -9.21 -11.61
C PHE A 19 4.82 -9.38 -10.25
N GLY A 20 4.47 -8.53 -9.27
CA GLY A 20 5.06 -8.59 -7.94
C GLY A 20 6.54 -8.24 -7.86
N GLY A 21 7.04 -7.44 -8.79
CA GLY A 21 8.45 -7.02 -8.84
C GLY A 21 9.37 -7.93 -9.66
N ASN A 22 8.88 -9.07 -10.14
CA ASN A 22 9.69 -10.00 -10.95
C ASN A 22 10.03 -9.47 -12.34
N ILE A 23 9.28 -8.50 -12.85
CA ILE A 23 9.51 -7.85 -14.13
C ILE A 23 9.54 -6.35 -13.92
N ILE A 24 10.53 -5.70 -14.51
CA ILE A 24 10.62 -4.23 -14.55
C ILE A 24 10.27 -3.80 -15.97
N ALA A 25 9.18 -3.04 -16.11
CA ALA A 25 8.78 -2.45 -17.37
C ALA A 25 9.29 -1.01 -17.45
N THR A 26 9.99 -0.68 -18.51
CA THR A 26 10.39 0.69 -18.84
C THR A 26 9.53 1.21 -19.98
N ILE A 27 8.79 2.28 -19.72
CA ILE A 27 7.89 2.93 -20.68
C ILE A 27 8.56 4.23 -21.12
N ILE A 28 8.57 4.47 -22.43
CA ILE A 28 9.11 5.69 -23.05
C ILE A 28 8.18 6.23 -24.11
N ASN A 29 8.14 7.55 -24.26
CA ASN A 29 7.43 8.27 -25.33
C ASN A 29 8.44 9.06 -26.17
N PRO A 30 9.05 8.44 -27.19
CA PRO A 30 10.18 9.05 -27.89
C PRO A 30 9.78 10.22 -28.79
N GLU A 31 8.57 10.25 -29.32
CA GLU A 31 8.14 11.19 -30.34
C GLU A 31 7.23 12.31 -29.80
N THR A 32 6.57 12.09 -28.66
CA THR A 32 5.58 13.03 -28.11
C THR A 32 6.24 14.02 -27.15
N ARG A 33 5.86 15.28 -27.23
CA ARG A 33 6.25 16.37 -26.32
C ARG A 33 5.00 17.18 -25.93
N PRO A 34 4.89 17.63 -24.68
CA PRO A 34 5.75 17.30 -23.55
C PRO A 34 5.65 15.83 -23.14
N GLN A 35 6.73 15.27 -22.57
CA GLN A 35 6.68 13.95 -21.95
C GLN A 35 6.06 14.08 -20.57
N MET A 36 5.02 13.31 -20.31
CA MET A 36 4.26 13.37 -19.06
C MET A 36 4.15 11.99 -18.42
N ALA A 37 4.15 11.98 -17.09
CA ALA A 37 3.93 10.77 -16.30
C ALA A 37 3.11 11.12 -15.05
N THR A 38 2.28 10.20 -14.60
CA THR A 38 1.62 10.26 -13.31
C THR A 38 2.28 9.27 -12.36
N VAL A 39 2.43 9.66 -11.11
CA VAL A 39 2.97 8.82 -10.05
C VAL A 39 1.86 8.57 -9.03
N ARG A 40 1.59 7.30 -8.75
CA ARG A 40 0.61 6.95 -7.71
C ARG A 40 1.13 7.37 -6.34
N GLU A 41 0.21 7.80 -5.49
CA GLU A 41 0.50 8.09 -4.10
C GLU A 41 1.18 6.90 -3.41
N GLY A 42 2.20 7.19 -2.59
CA GLY A 42 2.94 6.17 -1.83
C GLY A 42 3.98 5.36 -2.62
N VAL A 43 4.11 5.55 -3.95
CA VAL A 43 5.09 4.81 -4.77
C VAL A 43 6.51 5.31 -4.56
N MET A 44 6.69 6.63 -4.41
CA MET A 44 8.01 7.22 -4.18
C MET A 44 8.17 7.67 -2.73
N LYS A 45 9.34 7.46 -2.16
CA LYS A 45 9.67 7.96 -0.84
C LYS A 45 9.77 9.49 -0.90
N LYS A 46 9.19 10.17 0.10
CA LYS A 46 9.38 11.61 0.24
C LYS A 46 10.81 11.89 0.69
N GLU A 47 11.57 12.59 -0.11
CA GLU A 47 12.94 12.99 0.20
C GLU A 47 13.09 14.50 0.03
N ILE A 48 13.90 15.12 0.89
CA ILE A 48 14.26 16.53 0.77
C ILE A 48 15.46 16.59 -0.16
N TYR A 49 15.24 17.07 -1.37
CA TYR A 49 16.30 17.22 -2.36
C TYR A 49 17.23 18.41 -2.03
N SER A 50 16.65 19.50 -1.54
CA SER A 50 17.40 20.72 -1.14
C SER A 50 16.58 21.48 -0.11
N GLU A 51 17.22 21.84 1.00
CA GLU A 51 16.58 22.65 2.07
C GLU A 51 16.45 24.13 1.68
N THR A 52 17.25 24.58 0.73
CA THR A 52 17.32 25.99 0.29
C THR A 52 16.49 26.26 -0.97
N HIS A 53 16.06 25.22 -1.68
CA HIS A 53 15.28 25.37 -2.90
C HIS A 53 13.90 25.94 -2.62
N LYS A 54 13.59 27.08 -3.20
CA LYS A 54 12.26 27.70 -3.16
C LYS A 54 11.56 27.42 -4.48
N GLY A 55 10.42 26.72 -4.44
CA GLY A 55 9.55 26.57 -5.58
C GLY A 55 8.86 27.88 -5.97
N CYS A 56 8.46 28.00 -7.22
CA CYS A 56 7.60 29.09 -7.69
C CYS A 56 6.18 28.54 -7.90
N LEU A 57 5.19 29.21 -7.31
CA LEU A 57 3.78 28.91 -7.52
C LEU A 57 3.18 29.96 -8.45
N ASN A 58 2.83 29.56 -9.67
CA ASN A 58 2.11 30.40 -10.62
C ASN A 58 0.63 30.03 -10.59
N VAL A 59 -0.21 30.95 -10.17
CA VAL A 59 -1.67 30.79 -10.23
C VAL A 59 -2.14 31.33 -11.56
N LEU A 60 -2.68 30.45 -12.41
CA LEU A 60 -3.22 30.82 -13.70
C LEU A 60 -4.69 31.20 -13.55
N ASP A 61 -5.07 32.32 -14.18
CA ASP A 61 -6.47 32.69 -14.33
C ASP A 61 -7.08 31.87 -15.47
N VAL A 62 -7.81 30.82 -15.12
CA VAL A 62 -8.38 29.87 -16.06
C VAL A 62 -9.30 30.56 -17.09
N ALA A 63 -10.02 31.59 -16.70
CA ALA A 63 -10.93 32.33 -17.56
C ALA A 63 -10.25 33.00 -18.80
N LYS A 64 -8.92 33.15 -18.74
CA LYS A 64 -8.14 33.69 -19.89
C LYS A 64 -7.74 32.64 -20.91
N TYR A 65 -7.90 31.36 -20.60
CA TYR A 65 -7.39 30.27 -21.44
C TYR A 65 -8.47 29.29 -21.87
N VAL A 66 -9.65 29.35 -21.27
CA VAL A 66 -10.74 28.40 -21.50
C VAL A 66 -11.99 29.17 -21.83
N GLU A 67 -12.61 28.84 -22.97
CA GLU A 67 -13.88 29.40 -23.44
C GLU A 67 -15.05 28.51 -23.04
N GLU A 68 -16.27 29.05 -23.02
CA GLU A 68 -17.48 28.29 -22.66
C GLU A 68 -17.71 27.08 -23.59
N SER A 69 -17.30 27.19 -24.83
CA SER A 69 -17.33 26.12 -25.84
C SER A 69 -16.44 24.92 -25.54
N ASP A 70 -15.42 25.08 -24.69
CA ASP A 70 -14.52 24.00 -24.29
C ASP A 70 -15.16 23.05 -23.28
N PHE A 71 -16.25 23.48 -22.60
CA PHE A 71 -16.98 22.68 -21.64
C PHE A 71 -18.00 21.76 -22.28
N CYS A 72 -17.52 20.69 -22.90
CA CYS A 72 -18.37 19.67 -23.55
C CYS A 72 -19.14 18.79 -22.58
N VAL A 73 -18.79 18.80 -21.27
CA VAL A 73 -19.36 17.94 -20.23
C VAL A 73 -19.77 18.78 -19.02
N LYS A 74 -21.00 18.56 -18.55
CA LYS A 74 -21.53 19.20 -17.33
C LYS A 74 -21.65 18.15 -16.21
N ILE A 75 -21.06 18.44 -15.06
CA ILE A 75 -21.23 17.62 -13.84
C ILE A 75 -22.63 17.87 -13.30
N LEU A 76 -23.49 16.86 -13.27
CA LEU A 76 -24.87 16.96 -12.77
C LEU A 76 -24.95 16.74 -11.26
N SER A 77 -24.18 15.80 -10.75
CA SER A 77 -24.10 15.54 -9.30
C SER A 77 -22.71 15.05 -8.92
N ARG A 78 -22.32 15.28 -7.69
CA ARG A 78 -21.08 14.77 -7.10
C ARG A 78 -21.41 14.17 -5.74
N GLU A 79 -21.29 12.84 -5.65
CA GLU A 79 -21.37 12.13 -4.38
C GLU A 79 -19.95 11.88 -3.86
N ILE A 80 -19.67 12.38 -2.70
CA ILE A 80 -18.40 12.15 -2.00
C ILE A 80 -18.70 11.14 -0.90
N GLU A 81 -18.34 9.88 -1.14
CA GLU A 81 -18.32 8.89 -0.07
C GLU A 81 -17.23 9.27 0.95
N ALA A 82 -17.63 9.36 2.22
CA ALA A 82 -16.66 9.51 3.29
C ALA A 82 -15.77 8.26 3.31
N GLN A 83 -14.47 8.42 3.09
CA GLN A 83 -13.52 7.32 3.23
C GLN A 83 -13.56 6.83 4.68
N LYS A 84 -14.29 5.74 4.92
CA LYS A 84 -14.43 5.11 6.23
C LYS A 84 -13.13 4.47 6.72
N ILE A 85 -12.25 4.08 5.80
CA ILE A 85 -11.04 3.30 6.06
C ILE A 85 -9.88 3.89 5.25
N ASN A 86 -8.85 4.35 5.95
CA ASN A 86 -7.64 4.89 5.31
C ASN A 86 -6.39 4.17 5.80
N ILE A 87 -6.15 2.96 5.29
CA ILE A 87 -4.97 2.17 5.65
C ILE A 87 -3.68 2.66 4.98
N LYS A 88 -3.77 3.48 3.92
CA LYS A 88 -2.59 3.97 3.17
C LYS A 88 -1.67 4.85 4.02
N ASN A 89 -2.26 5.68 4.87
CA ASN A 89 -1.55 6.66 5.67
C ASN A 89 -1.33 6.20 7.12
N ALA A 90 -1.75 4.97 7.45
CA ALA A 90 -1.61 4.44 8.79
C ALA A 90 -0.13 4.20 9.14
N GLN A 91 0.27 4.60 10.36
CA GLN A 91 1.63 4.39 10.87
C GLN A 91 1.84 2.95 11.32
N ILE A 92 0.78 2.28 11.74
CA ILE A 92 0.77 0.89 12.19
C ILE A 92 -0.37 0.18 11.46
N VAL A 93 -0.08 -0.96 10.84
CA VAL A 93 -1.08 -1.81 10.20
C VAL A 93 -0.95 -3.24 10.71
N VAL A 94 -2.06 -3.80 11.16
CA VAL A 94 -2.15 -5.22 11.51
C VAL A 94 -2.91 -5.94 10.40
N ILE A 95 -2.25 -6.88 9.74
CA ILE A 95 -2.80 -7.63 8.60
C ILE A 95 -3.27 -8.99 9.07
N GLY A 96 -4.53 -9.30 8.81
CA GLY A 96 -5.08 -10.65 8.96
C GLY A 96 -5.00 -11.44 7.65
N GLY A 97 -4.40 -12.62 7.71
CA GLY A 97 -4.42 -13.59 6.62
C GLY A 97 -5.58 -14.58 6.74
N TYR A 98 -5.69 -15.49 5.77
CA TYR A 98 -6.65 -16.60 5.81
C TYR A 98 -6.44 -17.52 7.02
N GLY A 99 -5.22 -17.61 7.55
CA GLY A 99 -4.92 -18.34 8.78
C GLY A 99 -5.71 -17.87 10.01
N MET A 100 -6.27 -16.64 9.96
CA MET A 100 -7.17 -16.13 11.00
C MET A 100 -8.63 -16.61 10.82
N ALA A 101 -8.93 -17.41 9.80
CA ALA A 101 -10.27 -17.95 9.55
C ALA A 101 -10.63 -19.15 10.43
N SER A 102 -9.66 -19.79 11.09
CA SER A 102 -9.85 -21.02 11.87
C SER A 102 -10.69 -20.84 13.14
N GLY A 103 -11.10 -19.59 13.47
CA GLY A 103 -12.00 -19.31 14.59
C GLY A 103 -13.01 -18.22 14.22
N LYS A 104 -14.21 -18.29 14.83
CA LYS A 104 -15.29 -17.30 14.60
C LYS A 104 -14.89 -15.86 14.90
N ASP A 105 -13.79 -15.65 15.69
CA ASP A 105 -13.35 -14.36 16.20
C ASP A 105 -11.92 -13.97 15.72
N GLY A 106 -11.34 -14.67 14.74
CA GLY A 106 -9.95 -14.44 14.34
C GLY A 106 -9.68 -13.01 13.88
N PHE A 107 -10.54 -12.46 13.03
CA PHE A 107 -10.43 -11.06 12.61
C PHE A 107 -10.75 -10.06 13.73
N LYS A 108 -11.55 -10.43 14.71
CA LYS A 108 -11.78 -9.62 15.90
C LYS A 108 -10.50 -9.41 16.71
N LEU A 109 -9.67 -10.46 16.85
CA LEU A 109 -8.35 -10.34 17.48
C LEU A 109 -7.42 -9.40 16.70
N VAL A 110 -7.46 -9.45 15.37
CA VAL A 110 -6.69 -8.53 14.52
C VAL A 110 -7.13 -7.08 14.77
N HIS A 111 -8.44 -6.83 14.83
CA HIS A 111 -9.01 -5.51 15.14
C HIS A 111 -8.64 -5.05 16.56
N GLU A 112 -8.68 -5.94 17.55
CA GLU A 112 -8.31 -5.61 18.92
C GLU A 112 -6.83 -5.23 19.03
N LEU A 113 -5.94 -5.99 18.36
CA LEU A 113 -4.51 -5.67 18.35
C LEU A 113 -4.27 -4.32 17.66
N ALA A 114 -4.86 -4.09 16.50
CA ALA A 114 -4.74 -2.82 15.78
C ALA A 114 -5.22 -1.64 16.65
N LYS A 115 -6.39 -1.78 17.28
CA LYS A 115 -6.95 -0.75 18.16
C LYS A 115 -6.04 -0.44 19.35
N VAL A 116 -5.47 -1.46 19.98
CA VAL A 116 -4.57 -1.28 21.14
C VAL A 116 -3.28 -0.57 20.75
N LEU A 117 -2.79 -0.84 19.54
CA LEU A 117 -1.58 -0.20 18.99
C LEU A 117 -1.85 1.18 18.36
N GLY A 118 -3.11 1.61 18.26
CA GLY A 118 -3.48 2.84 17.56
C GLY A 118 -3.26 2.75 16.04
N GLY A 119 -3.40 1.56 15.47
CA GLY A 119 -3.22 1.27 14.06
C GLY A 119 -4.50 0.90 13.34
N GLU A 120 -4.36 0.60 12.04
CA GLU A 120 -5.42 0.17 11.15
C GLU A 120 -5.33 -1.32 10.84
N VAL A 121 -6.45 -1.90 10.37
CA VAL A 121 -6.53 -3.30 9.98
C VAL A 121 -6.44 -3.43 8.48
N GLY A 122 -5.50 -4.27 8.02
CA GLY A 122 -5.41 -4.75 6.66
C GLY A 122 -5.81 -6.23 6.54
N ALA A 123 -6.02 -6.69 5.32
CA ALA A 123 -6.37 -8.07 5.02
C ALA A 123 -5.66 -8.59 3.77
N THR A 124 -5.42 -9.89 3.71
CA THR A 124 -5.02 -10.52 2.46
C THR A 124 -6.25 -10.70 1.55
N ARG A 125 -6.02 -10.83 0.25
CA ARG A 125 -7.10 -11.13 -0.69
C ARG A 125 -7.92 -12.36 -0.28
N ALA A 126 -7.27 -13.44 0.11
CA ALA A 126 -7.96 -14.65 0.54
C ALA A 126 -8.86 -14.43 1.78
N ALA A 127 -8.48 -13.53 2.68
CA ALA A 127 -9.32 -13.16 3.82
C ALA A 127 -10.52 -12.30 3.39
N VAL A 128 -10.34 -11.39 2.43
CA VAL A 128 -11.44 -10.60 1.85
C VAL A 128 -12.40 -11.48 1.06
N ASP A 129 -11.87 -12.35 0.19
CA ASP A 129 -12.68 -13.30 -0.60
C ASP A 129 -13.50 -14.26 0.31
N ALA A 130 -13.00 -14.55 1.52
CA ALA A 130 -13.70 -15.31 2.56
C ALA A 130 -14.69 -14.47 3.40
N GLY A 131 -14.88 -13.19 3.09
CA GLY A 131 -15.83 -12.31 3.79
C GLY A 131 -15.38 -11.87 5.19
N MET A 132 -14.10 -12.02 5.54
CA MET A 132 -13.57 -11.67 6.86
C MET A 132 -13.24 -10.17 7.01
N ALA A 133 -13.06 -9.48 5.89
CA ALA A 133 -12.77 -8.04 5.87
C ALA A 133 -13.34 -7.40 4.61
N GLU A 134 -13.58 -6.10 4.68
CA GLU A 134 -14.04 -5.29 3.54
C GLU A 134 -12.93 -5.18 2.48
N HIS A 135 -13.34 -4.99 1.22
CA HIS A 135 -12.42 -4.90 0.08
C HIS A 135 -11.42 -3.74 0.21
N GLU A 136 -11.82 -2.64 0.83
CA GLU A 136 -11.00 -1.47 1.08
C GLU A 136 -9.81 -1.74 2.00
N ARG A 137 -9.86 -2.84 2.75
CA ARG A 137 -8.75 -3.32 3.62
C ARG A 137 -7.80 -4.27 2.91
N GLN A 138 -8.07 -4.63 1.65
CA GLN A 138 -7.23 -5.55 0.91
C GLN A 138 -5.85 -4.93 0.63
N VAL A 139 -4.80 -5.58 1.14
CA VAL A 139 -3.39 -5.20 0.91
C VAL A 139 -2.77 -6.11 -0.14
N GLY A 140 -2.16 -5.51 -1.15
CA GLY A 140 -1.49 -6.27 -2.22
C GLY A 140 -1.52 -5.56 -3.56
N GLN A 141 -1.07 -6.25 -4.58
CA GLN A 141 -0.97 -5.75 -5.95
C GLN A 141 -2.32 -5.28 -6.54
N THR A 142 -3.41 -5.97 -6.18
CA THR A 142 -4.78 -5.67 -6.64
C THR A 142 -5.59 -4.88 -5.62
N GLY A 143 -5.00 -4.54 -4.50
CA GLY A 143 -5.61 -3.75 -3.44
C GLY A 143 -4.80 -2.49 -3.14
N VAL A 144 -4.73 -2.15 -1.88
CA VAL A 144 -4.01 -0.99 -1.37
C VAL A 144 -2.54 -1.33 -1.16
N THR A 145 -1.64 -0.43 -1.57
CA THR A 145 -0.23 -0.46 -1.16
C THR A 145 -0.04 0.39 0.08
N ILE A 146 0.59 -0.18 1.10
CA ILE A 146 0.83 0.46 2.41
C ILE A 146 2.33 0.57 2.69
N ARG A 147 2.70 1.58 3.50
CA ARG A 147 4.08 1.80 3.97
C ARG A 147 4.09 2.26 5.44
N PRO A 148 3.54 1.46 6.35
CA PRO A 148 3.53 1.81 7.75
C PRO A 148 4.94 1.76 8.36
N LYS A 149 5.12 2.40 9.50
CA LYS A 149 6.31 2.21 10.33
C LYS A 149 6.38 0.79 10.90
N LEU A 150 5.21 0.22 11.21
CA LEU A 150 5.10 -1.14 11.73
C LEU A 150 3.96 -1.88 11.01
N CYS A 151 4.28 -3.02 10.45
CA CYS A 151 3.34 -3.97 9.88
C CYS A 151 3.39 -5.28 10.67
N ILE A 152 2.25 -5.75 11.16
CA ILE A 152 2.15 -7.04 11.85
C ILE A 152 1.27 -7.96 11.01
N ALA A 153 1.84 -9.04 10.48
CA ALA A 153 1.16 -10.01 9.63
C ALA A 153 0.78 -11.26 10.44
N CYS A 154 -0.51 -11.47 10.65
CA CYS A 154 -1.06 -12.55 11.46
C CYS A 154 -1.69 -13.62 10.58
N GLY A 155 -1.17 -14.84 10.57
CA GLY A 155 -1.69 -15.96 9.77
C GLY A 155 -1.64 -15.69 8.26
N VAL A 156 -0.62 -14.98 7.80
CA VAL A 156 -0.40 -14.60 6.38
C VAL A 156 0.62 -15.54 5.77
N SER A 157 0.32 -16.13 4.61
CA SER A 157 1.26 -16.98 3.87
C SER A 157 2.39 -16.20 3.19
N GLY A 158 2.09 -14.99 2.71
CA GLY A 158 3.08 -14.13 2.04
C GLY A 158 3.22 -14.39 0.54
N ALA A 159 2.12 -14.62 -0.15
CA ALA A 159 2.11 -14.67 -1.61
C ALA A 159 2.72 -13.39 -2.21
N VAL A 160 3.42 -13.52 -3.33
CA VAL A 160 4.17 -12.42 -3.99
C VAL A 160 3.28 -11.21 -4.23
N GLN A 161 2.03 -11.44 -4.65
CA GLN A 161 1.05 -10.38 -4.90
C GLN A 161 0.67 -9.61 -3.63
N HIS A 162 0.61 -10.28 -2.47
CA HIS A 162 0.36 -9.63 -1.19
C HIS A 162 1.58 -8.85 -0.72
N ARG A 163 2.77 -9.47 -0.78
CA ARG A 163 4.03 -8.82 -0.38
C ARG A 163 4.29 -7.53 -1.14
N ALA A 164 3.99 -7.49 -2.45
CA ALA A 164 4.11 -6.28 -3.27
C ALA A 164 3.33 -5.06 -2.73
N GLY A 165 2.34 -5.28 -1.89
CA GLY A 165 1.56 -4.20 -1.26
C GLY A 165 2.07 -3.78 0.12
N MET A 166 3.04 -4.49 0.74
CA MET A 166 3.46 -4.21 2.13
C MET A 166 4.96 -4.34 2.41
N ASP A 167 5.75 -4.84 1.45
CA ASP A 167 7.20 -5.09 1.61
C ASP A 167 8.03 -3.81 1.88
N GLN A 168 7.46 -2.63 1.58
CA GLN A 168 8.07 -1.33 1.86
C GLN A 168 7.74 -0.79 3.26
N SER A 169 7.16 -1.60 4.14
CA SER A 169 6.98 -1.26 5.55
C SER A 169 8.33 -1.11 6.24
N SER A 170 8.45 -0.16 7.19
CA SER A 170 9.75 0.08 7.85
C SER A 170 10.16 -1.08 8.76
N LYS A 171 9.18 -1.72 9.40
CA LYS A 171 9.35 -2.95 10.19
C LYS A 171 8.20 -3.90 9.95
N ILE A 172 8.52 -5.17 9.78
CA ILE A 172 7.55 -6.25 9.55
C ILE A 172 7.71 -7.31 10.63
N ILE A 173 6.61 -7.62 11.32
CA ILE A 173 6.51 -8.73 12.25
C ILE A 173 5.59 -9.78 11.64
N SER A 174 6.04 -11.02 11.53
CA SER A 174 5.23 -12.16 11.10
C SER A 174 4.87 -13.04 12.31
N ILE A 175 3.59 -13.38 12.44
CA ILE A 175 3.08 -14.37 13.38
C ILE A 175 2.47 -15.49 12.56
N ASN A 176 3.08 -16.66 12.56
CA ASN A 176 2.67 -17.78 11.72
C ASN A 176 3.00 -19.12 12.39
N THR A 177 2.14 -20.11 12.22
CA THR A 177 2.42 -21.49 12.64
C THR A 177 3.40 -22.19 11.71
N ASP A 178 3.44 -21.79 10.43
CA ASP A 178 4.37 -22.34 9.45
C ASP A 178 5.70 -21.55 9.46
N ALA A 179 6.76 -22.17 9.97
CA ALA A 179 8.10 -21.61 9.98
C ALA A 179 8.68 -21.36 8.58
N LYS A 180 8.14 -22.04 7.55
CA LYS A 180 8.56 -21.90 6.16
C LYS A 180 7.67 -20.98 5.33
N ALA A 181 6.69 -20.33 5.96
CA ALA A 181 5.82 -19.39 5.26
C ALA A 181 6.64 -18.30 4.54
N PRO A 182 6.38 -18.02 3.26
CA PRO A 182 7.13 -17.03 2.48
C PRO A 182 7.15 -15.62 3.08
N ILE A 183 6.16 -15.25 3.91
CA ILE A 183 6.15 -13.97 4.62
C ILE A 183 7.35 -13.81 5.55
N ASN A 184 7.84 -14.90 6.12
CA ASN A 184 8.97 -14.88 7.06
C ASN A 184 10.28 -14.42 6.40
N SER A 185 10.40 -14.59 5.07
CA SER A 185 11.60 -14.16 4.34
C SER A 185 11.76 -12.64 4.22
N ILE A 186 10.68 -11.87 4.43
CA ILE A 186 10.70 -10.40 4.40
C ILE A 186 10.44 -9.78 5.78
N ALA A 187 10.14 -10.60 6.79
CA ALA A 187 9.90 -10.13 8.14
C ALA A 187 11.20 -9.79 8.86
N ASP A 188 11.23 -8.65 9.57
CA ASP A 188 12.33 -8.31 10.49
C ASP A 188 12.29 -9.20 11.74
N TYR A 189 11.07 -9.59 12.18
CA TYR A 189 10.85 -10.47 13.32
C TYR A 189 9.81 -11.53 12.96
N THR A 190 10.15 -12.78 13.23
CA THR A 190 9.25 -13.91 13.01
C THR A 190 8.92 -14.57 14.35
N ILE A 191 7.64 -14.71 14.65
CA ILE A 191 7.12 -15.42 15.80
C ILE A 191 6.43 -16.67 15.29
N ILE A 192 7.03 -17.82 15.55
CA ILE A 192 6.46 -19.12 15.17
C ILE A 192 5.51 -19.57 16.27
N GLY A 193 4.24 -19.67 15.94
CA GLY A 193 3.19 -20.11 16.84
C GLY A 193 1.80 -19.68 16.41
N ASP A 194 0.81 -20.07 17.22
CA ASP A 194 -0.58 -19.77 16.97
C ASP A 194 -0.91 -18.31 17.27
N ALA A 195 -1.39 -17.59 16.27
CA ALA A 195 -1.78 -16.19 16.41
C ALA A 195 -2.91 -16.01 17.46
N PHE A 196 -3.79 -16.98 17.61
CA PHE A 196 -4.85 -16.95 18.63
C PHE A 196 -4.32 -16.99 20.08
N GLU A 197 -3.13 -17.55 20.29
CA GLU A 197 -2.47 -17.54 21.59
C GLU A 197 -1.54 -16.33 21.77
N ILE A 198 -0.88 -15.92 20.69
CA ILE A 198 0.16 -14.87 20.71
C ILE A 198 -0.47 -13.49 20.82
N ILE A 199 -1.50 -13.20 20.01
CA ILE A 199 -2.12 -11.87 19.98
C ILE A 199 -2.66 -11.43 21.34
N PRO A 200 -3.41 -12.26 22.11
CA PRO A 200 -3.87 -11.88 23.45
C PRO A 200 -2.72 -11.57 24.41
N LYS A 201 -1.61 -12.34 24.32
CA LYS A 201 -0.42 -12.12 25.16
C LYS A 201 0.24 -10.78 24.80
N LEU A 202 0.36 -10.45 23.51
CA LEU A 202 0.88 -9.17 23.03
C LEU A 202 0.03 -7.99 23.53
N ILE A 203 -1.29 -8.10 23.39
CA ILE A 203 -2.24 -7.08 23.86
C ILE A 203 -2.08 -6.85 25.37
N LYS A 204 -2.04 -7.93 26.14
CA LYS A 204 -1.86 -7.87 27.61
C LYS A 204 -0.55 -7.21 27.98
N TYR A 205 0.55 -7.62 27.35
CA TYR A 205 1.88 -7.07 27.61
C TYR A 205 1.95 -5.59 27.27
N TYR A 206 1.44 -5.20 26.10
CA TYR A 206 1.43 -3.81 25.66
C TYR A 206 0.66 -2.91 26.64
N LYS A 207 -0.57 -3.31 27.01
CA LYS A 207 -1.39 -2.56 27.98
C LYS A 207 -0.73 -2.43 29.37
N ALA A 208 0.05 -3.42 29.78
CA ALA A 208 0.74 -3.38 31.07
C ALA A 208 1.99 -2.48 31.09
N ASN A 209 2.61 -2.26 29.90
CA ASN A 209 3.88 -1.53 29.79
C ASN A 209 3.76 -0.16 29.10
N THR A 210 2.59 0.17 28.55
CA THR A 210 2.33 1.49 27.93
C THR A 210 1.47 2.30 28.91
N LYS A 211 2.10 3.32 29.53
CA LYS A 211 1.42 4.33 30.38
C LYS A 211 1.07 5.56 29.54
#